data_205c6073ab46075822802736f952b911
#
_entry.id   205c6073ab46075822802736f952b911
#
_cell.length_a   1.000
_cell.length_b   1.000
_cell.length_c   1.000
_cell.angle_alpha   90.00
_cell.angle_beta   90.00
_cell.angle_gamma   90.00
#
_symmetry.space_group_name_H-M   'P 1'
#
loop_
_entity.id
_entity.type
_entity.pdbx_description
1 polymer ?
#
loop_
_entity_poly.entity_id
_entity_poly.type
_entity_poly.pdbx_seq_one_letter_code
_entity_poly.pdbx_strand_id
1 'polypeptide(L)'
;MKMNEQNRNLLILLSICVLTIFPLLGLTDYNTKGEPREAIVAYSMLEHGNWILPRNYDGEIAFKPPFLHWSVAAVSTLCGEVSEYSSRVPSALALIIMAAAIYWFYARRKGATVGLLTAFVMLTCFEVHRAGFTCRVDMVLTAFIVLAIIRFYS
;
A
#
# COMPACT_ATOMS: atom_id res chain seq x y z
N MET A 1 28.19 12.21 -13.33
CA MET A 1 27.07 11.76 -14.21
C MET A 1 25.81 12.53 -13.79
N LYS A 2 25.30 13.44 -14.64
CA LYS A 2 24.08 14.22 -14.29
C LYS A 2 22.88 13.27 -14.39
N MET A 3 22.19 13.10 -13.27
CA MET A 3 20.96 12.32 -13.20
C MET A 3 19.89 12.96 -14.11
N ASN A 4 19.16 12.13 -14.88
CA ASN A 4 18.06 12.60 -15.72
C ASN A 4 16.97 13.25 -14.83
N GLU A 5 16.34 14.32 -15.31
CA GLU A 5 15.29 15.05 -14.61
C GLU A 5 14.14 14.11 -14.14
N GLN A 6 13.73 13.17 -14.98
CA GLN A 6 12.71 12.18 -14.62
C GLN A 6 13.12 11.35 -13.40
N ASN A 7 14.35 10.83 -13.38
CA ASN A 7 14.84 10.02 -12.26
C ASN A 7 14.97 10.85 -10.97
N ARG A 8 15.42 12.10 -11.10
CA ARG A 8 15.50 13.02 -9.96
C ARG A 8 14.13 13.27 -9.34
N ASN A 9 13.14 13.58 -10.17
CA ASN A 9 11.78 13.86 -9.70
C ASN A 9 11.10 12.61 -9.12
N LEU A 10 11.37 11.43 -9.67
CA LEU A 10 10.92 10.17 -9.08
C LEU A 10 11.52 9.95 -7.68
N LEU A 11 12.82 10.17 -7.53
CA LEU A 11 13.48 10.04 -6.23
C LEU A 11 12.92 11.04 -5.20
N ILE A 12 12.65 12.28 -5.62
CA ILE A 12 12.00 13.29 -4.76
C ILE A 12 10.61 12.81 -4.33
N LEU A 13 9.79 12.34 -5.27
CA LEU A 13 8.47 11.80 -4.97
C LEU A 13 8.54 10.64 -3.97
N LEU A 14 9.39 9.66 -4.22
CA LEU A 14 9.55 8.49 -3.35
C LEU A 14 10.07 8.89 -1.96
N SER A 15 11.04 9.82 -1.89
CA SER A 15 11.57 10.32 -0.62
C SER A 15 10.48 11.01 0.20
N ILE A 16 9.66 11.86 -0.43
CA ILE A 16 8.54 12.53 0.23
C ILE A 16 7.54 11.47 0.74
N CYS A 17 7.14 10.51 -0.10
CA CYS A 17 6.23 9.45 0.32
C CYS A 17 6.76 8.66 1.52
N VAL A 18 8.03 8.22 1.48
CA VAL A 18 8.63 7.46 2.57
C VAL A 18 8.67 8.28 3.86
N LEU A 19 9.13 9.52 3.79
CA LEU A 19 9.28 10.38 4.97
C LEU A 19 7.95 10.84 5.58
N THR A 20 6.88 10.94 4.77
CA THR A 20 5.57 11.39 5.25
C THR A 20 4.63 10.24 5.62
N ILE A 21 4.77 9.06 5.01
CA ILE A 21 3.84 7.95 5.22
C ILE A 21 4.31 7.04 6.35
N PHE A 22 5.53 6.49 6.25
CA PHE A 22 5.98 5.45 7.19
C PHE A 22 6.03 5.88 8.66
N PRO A 23 6.49 7.09 9.03
CA PRO A 23 6.50 7.49 10.43
C PRO A 23 5.11 7.60 11.07
N LEU A 24 4.07 7.74 10.25
CA LEU A 24 2.70 7.97 10.73
C LEU A 24 1.87 6.69 10.86
N LEU A 25 2.30 5.57 10.28
CA LEU A 25 1.48 4.34 10.21
C LEU A 25 1.11 3.75 11.58
N GLY A 26 2.01 3.88 12.57
CA GLY A 26 1.81 3.33 13.91
C GLY A 26 1.35 4.34 14.96
N LEU A 27 1.06 5.60 14.60
CA LEU A 27 0.75 6.64 15.58
C LEU A 27 -0.68 6.60 16.12
N THR A 28 -1.58 5.91 15.42
CA THR A 28 -2.99 5.83 15.80
C THR A 28 -3.44 4.38 15.89
N ASP A 29 -4.29 4.10 16.85
CA ASP A 29 -5.00 2.82 16.93
C ASP A 29 -5.78 2.55 15.64
N TYR A 30 -6.33 1.34 15.49
CA TYR A 30 -7.19 1.02 14.36
C TYR A 30 -8.43 1.92 14.32
N ASN A 31 -8.59 2.66 13.24
CA ASN A 31 -9.64 3.68 13.11
C ASN A 31 -10.99 3.11 12.66
N THR A 32 -11.02 1.91 12.11
CA THR A 32 -12.23 1.28 11.55
C THR A 32 -12.35 -0.16 12.02
N LYS A 33 -13.58 -0.65 12.18
CA LYS A 33 -13.84 -2.07 12.52
C LYS A 33 -13.24 -3.06 11.50
N GLY A 34 -12.95 -2.61 10.28
CA GLY A 34 -12.38 -3.44 9.23
C GLY A 34 -10.89 -3.69 9.39
N GLU A 35 -10.12 -2.75 9.94
CA GLU A 35 -8.68 -2.88 10.08
C GLU A 35 -8.26 -4.02 11.00
N PRO A 36 -8.74 -4.06 12.28
CA PRO A 36 -8.35 -5.13 13.18
C PRO A 36 -8.78 -6.50 12.68
N ARG A 37 -9.90 -6.60 11.96
CA ARG A 37 -10.34 -7.87 11.37
C ARG A 37 -9.33 -8.41 10.35
N GLU A 38 -8.79 -7.57 9.46
CA GLU A 38 -7.76 -8.00 8.50
C GLU A 38 -6.44 -8.35 9.20
N ALA A 39 -6.06 -7.58 10.22
CA ALA A 39 -4.85 -7.85 11.02
C ALA A 39 -4.96 -9.17 11.81
N ILE A 40 -6.13 -9.46 12.41
CA ILE A 40 -6.40 -10.72 13.13
C ILE A 40 -6.30 -11.92 12.19
N VAL A 41 -6.76 -11.82 10.94
CA VAL A 41 -6.61 -12.91 9.97
C VAL A 41 -5.13 -13.19 9.71
N ALA A 42 -4.31 -12.15 9.51
CA ALA A 42 -2.87 -12.32 9.33
C ALA A 42 -2.18 -12.90 10.58
N TYR A 43 -2.60 -12.47 11.78
CA TYR A 43 -2.13 -13.03 13.04
C TYR A 43 -2.45 -14.54 13.15
N SER A 44 -3.71 -14.90 12.86
CA SER A 44 -4.16 -16.32 12.86
C SER A 44 -3.38 -17.17 11.84
N MET A 45 -3.01 -16.60 10.70
CA MET A 45 -2.17 -17.29 9.72
C MET A 45 -0.77 -17.60 10.26
N LEU A 46 -0.16 -16.63 10.97
CA LEU A 46 1.16 -16.81 11.56
C LEU A 46 1.14 -17.83 12.72
N GLU A 47 0.08 -17.81 13.53
CA GLU A 47 -0.05 -18.68 14.70
C GLU A 47 -0.42 -20.12 14.33
N HIS A 48 -1.35 -20.31 13.37
CA HIS A 48 -1.91 -21.63 13.04
C HIS A 48 -1.43 -22.20 11.69
N GLY A 49 -0.64 -21.45 10.92
CA GLY A 49 -0.14 -21.91 9.62
C GLY A 49 -1.18 -22.00 8.50
N ASN A 50 -2.34 -21.35 8.61
CA ASN A 50 -3.46 -21.43 7.68
C ASN A 50 -3.28 -20.50 6.44
N TRP A 51 -2.20 -20.68 5.69
CA TRP A 51 -1.82 -19.78 4.58
C TRP A 51 -2.72 -19.90 3.34
N ILE A 52 -3.22 -21.10 3.03
CA ILE A 52 -4.04 -21.34 1.83
C ILE A 52 -5.48 -20.90 2.08
N LEU A 53 -6.02 -21.18 3.26
CA LEU A 53 -7.39 -20.86 3.67
C LEU A 53 -7.35 -20.05 4.96
N PRO A 54 -7.06 -18.74 4.88
CA PRO A 54 -7.00 -17.89 6.07
C PRO A 54 -8.31 -17.91 6.85
N ARG A 55 -8.21 -17.89 8.16
CA ARG A 55 -9.36 -17.91 9.08
C ARG A 55 -9.33 -16.74 10.03
N ASN A 56 -10.51 -16.25 10.40
CA ASN A 56 -10.69 -15.34 11.51
C ASN A 56 -10.36 -16.05 12.84
N TYR A 57 -10.27 -15.29 13.91
CA TYR A 57 -10.05 -15.81 15.26
C TYR A 57 -11.10 -16.85 15.68
N ASP A 58 -12.35 -16.69 15.25
CA ASP A 58 -13.46 -17.60 15.52
C ASP A 58 -13.45 -18.88 14.66
N GLY A 59 -12.43 -19.09 13.84
CA GLY A 59 -12.29 -20.24 12.95
C GLY A 59 -13.06 -20.14 11.64
N GLU A 60 -13.81 -19.08 11.40
CA GLU A 60 -14.49 -18.82 10.12
C GLU A 60 -13.50 -18.46 9.01
N ILE A 61 -13.82 -18.85 7.79
CA ILE A 61 -13.00 -18.53 6.62
C ILE A 61 -13.04 -17.02 6.37
N ALA A 62 -11.87 -16.43 6.09
CA ALA A 62 -11.77 -15.01 5.74
C ALA A 62 -12.50 -14.72 4.42
N PHE A 63 -13.38 -13.70 4.41
CA PHE A 63 -14.21 -13.37 3.26
C PHE A 63 -13.47 -12.74 2.08
N LYS A 64 -12.25 -12.22 2.33
CA LYS A 64 -11.50 -11.44 1.33
C LYS A 64 -10.35 -12.24 0.74
N PRO A 65 -9.93 -11.88 -0.51
CA PRO A 65 -8.77 -12.51 -1.12
C PRO A 65 -7.53 -12.43 -0.23
N PRO A 66 -6.72 -13.51 -0.14
CA PRO A 66 -5.68 -13.65 0.88
C PRO A 66 -4.44 -12.76 0.66
N PHE A 67 -4.32 -12.08 -0.50
CA PHE A 67 -3.11 -11.32 -0.85
C PHE A 67 -2.72 -10.26 0.19
N LEU A 68 -3.70 -9.49 0.71
CA LEU A 68 -3.42 -8.52 1.77
C LEU A 68 -2.92 -9.24 3.03
N HIS A 69 -3.61 -10.31 3.45
CA HIS A 69 -3.26 -11.06 4.65
C HIS A 69 -1.85 -11.67 4.54
N TRP A 70 -1.49 -12.23 3.38
CA TRP A 70 -0.13 -12.71 3.10
C TRP A 70 0.90 -11.60 3.21
N SER A 71 0.59 -10.42 2.67
CA SER A 71 1.47 -9.26 2.72
C SER A 71 1.65 -8.75 4.15
N VAL A 72 0.56 -8.68 4.92
CA VAL A 72 0.60 -8.29 6.34
C VAL A 72 1.40 -9.32 7.14
N ALA A 73 1.13 -10.60 6.96
CA ALA A 73 1.87 -11.67 7.66
C ALA A 73 3.38 -11.62 7.35
N ALA A 74 3.75 -11.42 6.07
CA ALA A 74 5.15 -11.30 5.67
C ALA A 74 5.84 -10.09 6.32
N VAL A 75 5.20 -8.91 6.31
CA VAL A 75 5.74 -7.71 6.95
C VAL A 75 5.82 -7.88 8.46
N SER A 76 4.78 -8.44 9.08
CA SER A 76 4.74 -8.68 10.54
C SER A 76 5.82 -9.65 10.99
N THR A 77 6.15 -10.65 10.18
CA THR A 77 7.30 -11.55 10.44
C THR A 77 8.63 -10.79 10.47
N LEU A 78 8.80 -9.79 9.58
CA LEU A 78 9.99 -8.95 9.55
C LEU A 78 10.05 -7.97 10.72
N CYS A 79 8.90 -7.45 11.16
CA CYS A 79 8.78 -6.52 12.29
C CYS A 79 8.78 -7.23 13.66
N GLY A 80 8.57 -8.55 13.69
CA GLY A 80 8.50 -9.37 14.90
C GLY A 80 7.11 -9.52 15.50
N GLU A 81 6.13 -8.70 15.07
CA GLU A 81 4.75 -8.75 15.59
C GLU A 81 3.72 -8.20 14.58
N VAL A 82 2.46 -8.59 14.77
CA VAL A 82 1.32 -7.97 14.09
C VAL A 82 0.87 -6.76 14.89
N SER A 83 1.11 -5.57 14.36
CA SER A 83 0.77 -4.29 14.98
C SER A 83 0.02 -3.40 13.98
N GLU A 84 -0.46 -2.25 14.42
CA GLU A 84 -1.03 -1.21 13.55
C GLU A 84 -0.03 -0.82 12.46
N TYR A 85 1.24 -0.67 12.84
CA TYR A 85 2.30 -0.34 11.90
C TYR A 85 2.48 -1.43 10.84
N SER A 86 2.80 -2.65 11.26
CA SER A 86 3.11 -3.75 10.33
C SER A 86 1.93 -4.10 9.42
N SER A 87 0.70 -4.00 9.92
CA SER A 87 -0.51 -4.30 9.16
C SER A 87 -0.84 -3.24 8.10
N ARG A 88 -0.47 -1.97 8.29
CA ARG A 88 -0.70 -0.86 7.34
C ARG A 88 0.37 -0.75 6.27
N VAL A 89 1.57 -1.27 6.49
CA VAL A 89 2.70 -1.22 5.54
C VAL A 89 2.33 -1.71 4.13
N PRO A 90 1.60 -2.82 3.93
CA PRO A 90 1.23 -3.26 2.58
C PRO A 90 0.37 -2.24 1.82
N SER A 91 -0.59 -1.58 2.48
CA SER A 91 -1.40 -0.53 1.88
C SER A 91 -0.56 0.71 1.53
N ALA A 92 0.34 1.10 2.42
CA ALA A 92 1.27 2.21 2.19
C ALA A 92 2.22 1.94 1.00
N LEU A 93 2.76 0.74 0.90
CA LEU A 93 3.57 0.32 -0.25
C LEU A 93 2.76 0.34 -1.55
N ALA A 94 1.53 -0.16 -1.54
CA ALA A 94 0.63 -0.12 -2.69
C ALA A 94 0.37 1.32 -3.16
N LEU A 95 0.14 2.25 -2.23
CA LEU A 95 -0.02 3.68 -2.51
C LEU A 95 1.24 4.27 -3.18
N ILE A 96 2.42 3.98 -2.65
CA ILE A 96 3.70 4.48 -3.19
C ILE A 96 3.96 3.91 -4.59
N ILE A 97 3.73 2.61 -4.78
CA ILE A 97 3.90 1.95 -6.09
C ILE A 97 2.94 2.57 -7.11
N MET A 98 1.69 2.81 -6.74
CA MET A 98 0.69 3.46 -7.59
C MET A 98 1.12 4.89 -7.94
N ALA A 99 1.61 5.67 -6.97
CA ALA A 99 2.10 7.03 -7.21
C ALA A 99 3.29 7.04 -8.18
N ALA A 100 4.24 6.14 -8.00
CA ALA A 100 5.40 5.98 -8.88
C ALA A 100 4.99 5.57 -10.30
N ALA A 101 4.02 4.66 -10.43
CA ALA A 101 3.52 4.21 -11.74
C ALA A 101 2.80 5.34 -12.49
N ILE A 102 1.94 6.09 -11.81
CA ILE A 102 1.25 7.26 -12.38
C ILE A 102 2.26 8.32 -12.79
N TYR A 103 3.22 8.64 -11.89
CA TYR A 103 4.31 9.54 -12.22
C TYR A 103 5.00 9.13 -13.51
N TRP A 104 5.46 7.87 -13.59
CA TRP A 104 6.23 7.36 -14.71
C TRP A 104 5.44 7.36 -16.03
N PHE A 105 4.17 7.00 -15.96
CA PHE A 105 3.27 7.00 -17.12
C PHE A 105 3.12 8.39 -17.73
N TYR A 106 2.87 9.41 -16.91
CA TYR A 106 2.68 10.79 -17.39
C TYR A 106 4.02 11.49 -17.69
N ALA A 107 5.07 11.22 -16.94
CA ALA A 107 6.38 11.81 -17.17
C ALA A 107 6.94 11.44 -18.56
N ARG A 108 6.70 10.21 -19.02
CA ARG A 108 7.11 9.76 -20.36
C ARG A 108 6.29 10.39 -21.50
N ARG A 109 5.04 10.73 -21.25
CA ARG A 109 4.10 11.21 -22.29
C ARG A 109 3.97 12.73 -22.34
N LYS A 110 4.04 13.38 -21.20
CA LYS A 110 3.72 14.81 -21.04
C LYS A 110 4.83 15.60 -20.34
N GLY A 111 5.92 14.94 -19.96
CA GLY A 111 7.05 15.57 -19.27
C GLY A 111 7.06 15.37 -17.75
N ALA A 112 8.24 15.48 -17.18
CA ALA A 112 8.52 15.15 -15.76
C ALA A 112 7.69 15.96 -14.78
N THR A 113 7.47 17.25 -15.04
CA THR A 113 6.66 18.15 -14.19
C THR A 113 5.19 17.71 -14.17
N VAL A 114 4.62 17.37 -15.30
CA VAL A 114 3.22 16.91 -15.39
C VAL A 114 3.05 15.59 -14.62
N GLY A 115 4.00 14.66 -14.78
CA GLY A 115 4.01 13.41 -14.03
C GLY A 115 4.01 13.65 -12.52
N LEU A 116 4.88 14.56 -12.05
CA LEU A 116 5.01 14.89 -10.64
C LEU A 116 3.71 15.51 -10.07
N LEU A 117 3.15 16.48 -10.77
CA LEU A 117 1.89 17.12 -10.38
C LEU A 117 0.74 16.10 -10.31
N THR A 118 0.62 15.22 -11.31
CA THR A 118 -0.43 14.19 -11.33
C THR A 118 -0.30 13.23 -10.14
N ALA A 119 0.93 12.80 -9.81
CA ALA A 119 1.16 11.94 -8.66
C ALA A 119 0.81 12.65 -7.34
N PHE A 120 1.15 13.92 -7.16
CA PHE A 120 0.79 14.68 -5.96
C PHE A 120 -0.70 14.91 -5.84
N VAL A 121 -1.39 15.27 -6.93
CA VAL A 121 -2.86 15.41 -6.91
C VAL A 121 -3.52 14.10 -6.48
N MET A 122 -3.07 12.97 -7.00
CA MET A 122 -3.57 11.65 -6.58
C MET A 122 -3.28 11.37 -5.08
N LEU A 123 -2.07 11.64 -4.60
CA LEU A 123 -1.69 11.43 -3.19
C LEU A 123 -2.48 12.32 -2.21
N THR A 124 -2.91 13.50 -2.65
CA THR A 124 -3.71 14.43 -1.84
C THR A 124 -5.21 14.16 -1.92
N CYS A 125 -5.69 13.27 -2.78
CA CYS A 125 -7.08 12.83 -2.76
C CYS A 125 -7.39 12.15 -1.43
N PHE A 126 -8.40 12.66 -0.70
CA PHE A 126 -8.74 12.19 0.64
C PHE A 126 -8.90 10.68 0.75
N GLU A 127 -9.72 10.07 -0.11
CA GLU A 127 -9.97 8.62 -0.06
C GLU A 127 -8.73 7.78 -0.42
N VAL A 128 -7.92 8.24 -1.37
CA VAL A 128 -6.67 7.56 -1.74
C VAL A 128 -5.67 7.62 -0.59
N HIS A 129 -5.51 8.80 0.00
CA HIS A 129 -4.66 8.99 1.18
C HIS A 129 -5.12 8.09 2.33
N ARG A 130 -6.41 8.18 2.70
CA ARG A 130 -7.01 7.37 3.77
C ARG A 130 -6.81 5.87 3.54
N ALA A 131 -7.03 5.38 2.31
CA ALA A 131 -6.87 3.97 1.99
C ALA A 131 -5.40 3.49 2.10
N GLY A 132 -4.43 4.36 1.84
CA GLY A 132 -3.01 4.07 2.01
C GLY A 132 -2.55 3.96 3.46
N PHE A 133 -3.31 4.56 4.40
CA PHE A 133 -3.02 4.56 5.84
C PHE A 133 -3.87 3.57 6.64
N THR A 134 -4.62 2.71 5.99
CA THR A 134 -5.49 1.73 6.64
C THR A 134 -5.16 0.30 6.22
N CYS A 135 -5.27 -0.64 7.15
CA CYS A 135 -5.13 -2.07 6.86
C CYS A 135 -6.40 -2.59 6.16
N ARG A 136 -6.52 -2.30 4.86
CA ARG A 136 -7.68 -2.70 4.05
C ARG A 136 -7.26 -3.13 2.64
N VAL A 137 -8.03 -4.04 2.05
CA VAL A 137 -7.76 -4.56 0.69
C VAL A 137 -7.93 -3.49 -0.40
N ASP A 138 -8.67 -2.42 -0.10
CA ASP A 138 -9.09 -1.41 -1.07
C ASP A 138 -7.90 -0.75 -1.78
N MET A 139 -6.86 -0.36 -1.04
CA MET A 139 -5.68 0.30 -1.62
C MET A 139 -4.88 -0.66 -2.52
N VAL A 140 -4.68 -1.89 -2.05
CA VAL A 140 -3.95 -2.91 -2.80
C VAL A 140 -4.69 -3.25 -4.10
N LEU A 141 -6.01 -3.44 -4.02
CA LEU A 141 -6.86 -3.69 -5.19
C LEU A 141 -6.80 -2.52 -6.19
N THR A 142 -6.93 -1.30 -5.69
CA THR A 142 -6.85 -0.09 -6.52
C THR A 142 -5.51 0.02 -7.23
N ALA A 143 -4.40 -0.26 -6.53
CA ALA A 143 -3.08 -0.26 -7.13
C ALA A 143 -2.97 -1.28 -8.28
N PHE A 144 -3.46 -2.51 -8.09
CA PHE A 144 -3.46 -3.52 -9.16
C PHE A 144 -4.30 -3.09 -10.37
N ILE A 145 -5.48 -2.50 -10.14
CA ILE A 145 -6.35 -2.00 -11.23
C ILE A 145 -5.63 -0.89 -12.01
N VAL A 146 -5.05 0.10 -11.31
CA VAL A 146 -4.33 1.21 -11.95
C VAL A 146 -3.11 0.71 -12.73
N LEU A 147 -2.34 -0.22 -12.16
CA LEU A 147 -1.20 -0.83 -12.85
C LEU A 147 -1.62 -1.60 -14.11
N ALA A 148 -2.72 -2.34 -14.05
CA ALA A 148 -3.27 -3.05 -15.20
C ALA A 148 -3.71 -2.07 -16.30
N ILE A 149 -4.40 -0.99 -15.94
CA ILE A 149 -4.81 0.06 -16.89
C ILE A 149 -3.58 0.73 -17.52
N ILE A 150 -2.60 1.13 -16.72
CA ILE A 150 -1.36 1.73 -17.21
C ILE A 150 -0.66 0.77 -18.18
N ARG A 151 -0.61 -0.51 -17.82
CA ARG A 151 0.04 -1.53 -18.68
C ARG A 151 -0.70 -1.73 -19.99
N PHE A 152 -2.04 -1.69 -19.98
CA PHE A 152 -2.86 -1.81 -21.18
C PHE A 152 -2.63 -0.64 -22.15
N TYR A 153 -2.45 0.57 -21.64
CA TYR A 153 -2.21 1.79 -22.44
C TYR A 153 -0.73 2.07 -22.74
N SER A 154 0.21 1.23 -22.28
CA SER A 154 1.65 1.39 -22.51
C SER A 154 2.11 0.68 -23.76
#